data_0a8047a8dc95f3d61bb8f377a5c11ec6
#
_entry.id   0a8047a8dc95f3d61bb8f377a5c11ec6
#
_cell.length_a   1.000
_cell.length_b   1.000
_cell.length_c   1.000
_cell.angle_alpha   90.00
_cell.angle_beta   90.00
_cell.angle_gamma   90.00
#
_symmetry.space_group_name_H-M   'P 1'
#
loop_
_entity.id
_entity.type
_entity.pdbx_description
1 polymer ?
#
loop_
_entity_poly.entity_id
_entity_poly.type
_entity_poly.pdbx_seq_one_letter_code
_entity_poly.pdbx_strand_id
1 'polypeptide(L)'
;GISCHDCHGGDPTDYAMAMSPDKGFIGAPEYTDVPDFCGRCHVGVADAYKGGAHGQALEAGAAQCVVCHGNHEIQRANLDLINEEACSQCHSYERAALIRLSLVETDTMITATEGDLERLYRLGFAVDEMEDGLFNQRNSFHRIFHGVDVERVRAETADVQAEVGKIRSEVAEIDTTIQERKLWGSVVLGLFILAGVIFLLVRKAYEEEERS
;
A
#
# COMPACT_ATOMS: atom_id res chain seq x y z
N GLY A 1 -0.10 -21.84 4.86
CA GLY A 1 -0.53 -21.59 3.47
C GLY A 1 -1.96 -22.09 3.28
N ILE A 2 -2.63 -21.63 2.25
CA ILE A 2 -3.97 -22.09 1.87
C ILE A 2 -3.81 -23.42 1.12
N SER A 3 -4.66 -24.41 1.44
CA SER A 3 -4.68 -25.71 0.82
C SER A 3 -5.99 -25.96 0.04
N CYS A 4 -6.07 -27.06 -0.70
CA CYS A 4 -7.23 -27.36 -1.53
C CYS A 4 -8.56 -27.34 -0.74
N HIS A 5 -8.56 -27.91 0.46
CA HIS A 5 -9.78 -28.03 1.27
C HIS A 5 -10.26 -26.69 1.85
N ASP A 6 -9.39 -25.70 2.01
CA ASP A 6 -9.80 -24.37 2.49
C ASP A 6 -10.76 -23.70 1.49
N CYS A 7 -10.53 -23.93 0.19
CA CYS A 7 -11.41 -23.44 -0.87
C CYS A 7 -12.52 -24.43 -1.22
N HIS A 8 -12.18 -25.71 -1.44
CA HIS A 8 -13.10 -26.71 -1.99
C HIS A 8 -13.84 -27.53 -0.94
N GLY A 9 -13.53 -27.36 0.34
CA GLY A 9 -14.08 -28.22 1.40
C GLY A 9 -13.51 -29.64 1.35
N GLY A 10 -14.27 -30.60 1.87
CA GLY A 10 -13.82 -31.98 2.01
C GLY A 10 -13.08 -32.24 3.33
N ASP A 11 -12.65 -33.47 3.55
CA ASP A 11 -11.95 -33.88 4.75
C ASP A 11 -10.51 -34.32 4.40
N PRO A 12 -9.49 -33.46 4.62
CA PRO A 12 -8.11 -33.80 4.27
C PRO A 12 -7.52 -34.93 5.11
N THR A 13 -8.21 -35.39 6.17
CA THR A 13 -7.76 -36.50 7.02
C THR A 13 -8.31 -37.85 6.57
N ASP A 14 -9.33 -37.86 5.73
CA ASP A 14 -9.92 -39.07 5.14
C ASP A 14 -9.40 -39.27 3.71
N TYR A 15 -8.31 -40.01 3.59
CA TYR A 15 -7.62 -40.20 2.31
C TYR A 15 -8.50 -40.79 1.20
N ALA A 16 -9.49 -41.62 1.55
CA ALA A 16 -10.37 -42.27 0.59
C ALA A 16 -11.55 -41.42 0.15
N MET A 17 -12.01 -40.53 1.02
CA MET A 17 -13.24 -39.71 0.84
C MET A 17 -13.00 -38.19 0.88
N ALA A 18 -11.74 -37.75 0.85
CA ALA A 18 -11.36 -36.35 0.96
C ALA A 18 -12.13 -35.43 -0.01
N MET A 19 -12.38 -35.91 -1.23
CA MET A 19 -13.08 -35.17 -2.28
C MET A 19 -14.54 -35.63 -2.48
N SER A 20 -15.14 -36.28 -1.46
CA SER A 20 -16.54 -36.68 -1.51
C SER A 20 -17.46 -35.53 -1.13
N PRO A 21 -18.58 -35.32 -1.85
CA PRO A 21 -19.66 -34.45 -1.41
C PRO A 21 -20.19 -34.75 -0.01
N ASP A 22 -20.18 -36.05 0.40
CA ASP A 22 -20.59 -36.46 1.74
C ASP A 22 -19.68 -35.94 2.84
N LYS A 23 -18.46 -35.53 2.49
CA LYS A 23 -17.48 -34.85 3.37
C LYS A 23 -17.43 -33.35 3.17
N GLY A 24 -18.41 -32.77 2.45
CA GLY A 24 -18.51 -31.33 2.21
C GLY A 24 -17.61 -30.80 1.08
N PHE A 25 -17.10 -31.71 0.21
CA PHE A 25 -16.36 -31.25 -0.98
C PHE A 25 -17.33 -30.68 -2.03
N ILE A 26 -17.09 -29.47 -2.49
CA ILE A 26 -17.99 -28.71 -3.37
C ILE A 26 -17.48 -28.58 -4.81
N GLY A 27 -16.38 -29.23 -5.17
CA GLY A 27 -15.89 -29.22 -6.54
C GLY A 27 -15.55 -27.82 -7.07
N ALA A 28 -15.60 -27.67 -8.39
CA ALA A 28 -15.45 -26.38 -9.06
C ALA A 28 -16.80 -25.62 -9.05
N PRO A 29 -16.82 -24.33 -8.66
CA PRO A 29 -18.05 -23.52 -8.74
C PRO A 29 -18.41 -23.25 -10.19
N GLU A 30 -19.70 -23.04 -10.46
CA GLU A 30 -20.16 -22.49 -11.74
C GLU A 30 -19.65 -21.05 -11.91
N TYR A 31 -19.61 -20.57 -13.15
CA TYR A 31 -19.03 -19.25 -13.47
C TYR A 31 -19.60 -18.13 -12.63
N THR A 32 -20.92 -18.12 -12.46
CA THR A 32 -21.66 -17.10 -11.69
C THR A 32 -21.50 -17.26 -10.18
N ASP A 33 -21.12 -18.45 -9.70
CA ASP A 33 -20.93 -18.74 -8.27
C ASP A 33 -19.54 -18.40 -7.75
N VAL A 34 -18.57 -18.13 -8.66
CA VAL A 34 -17.19 -17.83 -8.28
C VAL A 34 -17.07 -16.66 -7.29
N PRO A 35 -17.81 -15.55 -7.43
CA PRO A 35 -17.74 -14.47 -6.44
C PRO A 35 -18.20 -14.89 -5.04
N ASP A 36 -19.21 -15.74 -4.93
CA ASP A 36 -19.68 -16.29 -3.65
C ASP A 36 -18.68 -17.32 -3.08
N PHE A 37 -18.08 -18.10 -3.95
CA PHE A 37 -17.04 -19.07 -3.58
C PHE A 37 -15.82 -18.36 -2.97
N CYS A 38 -15.30 -17.33 -3.59
CA CYS A 38 -14.19 -16.50 -3.08
C CYS A 38 -14.63 -15.66 -1.87
N GLY A 39 -15.86 -15.16 -1.91
CA GLY A 39 -16.48 -14.31 -0.90
C GLY A 39 -16.62 -14.95 0.48
N ARG A 40 -16.52 -16.27 0.59
CA ARG A 40 -16.52 -16.96 1.90
C ARG A 40 -15.39 -16.49 2.81
N CYS A 41 -14.27 -16.08 2.23
CA CYS A 41 -13.13 -15.50 2.95
C CYS A 41 -12.96 -14.01 2.64
N HIS A 42 -13.20 -13.60 1.39
CA HIS A 42 -13.03 -12.24 0.90
C HIS A 42 -14.35 -11.45 0.87
N VAL A 43 -15.10 -11.44 2.01
CA VAL A 43 -16.46 -10.90 2.11
C VAL A 43 -16.57 -9.47 1.57
N GLY A 44 -15.80 -8.53 2.10
CA GLY A 44 -15.88 -7.12 1.68
C GLY A 44 -15.46 -6.87 0.23
N VAL A 45 -14.56 -7.71 -0.30
CA VAL A 45 -14.14 -7.66 -1.71
C VAL A 45 -15.26 -8.18 -2.62
N ALA A 46 -15.90 -9.30 -2.25
CA ALA A 46 -17.03 -9.85 -2.98
C ALA A 46 -18.22 -8.87 -3.02
N ASP A 47 -18.51 -8.20 -1.91
CA ASP A 47 -19.57 -7.18 -1.84
C ASP A 47 -19.27 -5.99 -2.76
N ALA A 48 -18.02 -5.49 -2.74
CA ALA A 48 -17.59 -4.40 -3.62
C ALA A 48 -17.66 -4.81 -5.10
N TYR A 49 -17.23 -6.04 -5.44
CA TYR A 49 -17.34 -6.61 -6.79
C TYR A 49 -18.80 -6.68 -7.24
N LYS A 50 -19.71 -7.26 -6.44
CA LYS A 50 -21.13 -7.39 -6.77
C LYS A 50 -21.81 -6.05 -6.99
N GLY A 51 -21.40 -5.02 -6.26
CA GLY A 51 -21.86 -3.64 -6.44
C GLY A 51 -21.26 -2.94 -7.67
N GLY A 52 -20.18 -3.47 -8.23
CA GLY A 52 -19.48 -2.90 -9.39
C GLY A 52 -20.06 -3.34 -10.74
N ALA A 53 -19.55 -2.73 -11.82
CA ALA A 53 -20.03 -2.97 -13.18
C ALA A 53 -19.90 -4.44 -13.62
N HIS A 54 -18.81 -5.09 -13.30
CA HIS A 54 -18.59 -6.51 -13.65
C HIS A 54 -19.54 -7.42 -12.87
N GLY A 55 -19.75 -7.18 -11.58
CA GLY A 55 -20.66 -7.98 -10.76
C GLY A 55 -22.11 -7.85 -11.21
N GLN A 56 -22.54 -6.64 -11.58
CA GLN A 56 -23.89 -6.39 -12.13
C GLN A 56 -24.12 -7.05 -13.50
N ALA A 57 -23.07 -7.24 -14.28
CA ALA A 57 -23.12 -7.88 -15.59
C ALA A 57 -22.65 -9.35 -15.57
N LEU A 58 -22.50 -9.97 -14.39
CA LEU A 58 -21.96 -11.33 -14.23
C LEU A 58 -22.77 -12.38 -15.02
N GLU A 59 -24.09 -12.32 -14.95
CA GLU A 59 -24.98 -13.21 -15.71
C GLU A 59 -24.84 -13.05 -17.24
N ALA A 60 -24.35 -11.89 -17.69
CA ALA A 60 -24.03 -11.63 -19.09
C ALA A 60 -22.60 -12.05 -19.46
N GLY A 61 -21.87 -12.70 -18.57
CA GLY A 61 -20.51 -13.22 -18.80
C GLY A 61 -19.41 -12.19 -18.54
N ALA A 62 -19.67 -11.14 -17.76
CA ALA A 62 -18.62 -10.19 -17.37
C ALA A 62 -17.54 -10.85 -16.50
N ALA A 63 -16.32 -10.29 -16.53
CA ALA A 63 -15.17 -10.83 -15.81
C ALA A 63 -15.46 -11.01 -14.32
N GLN A 64 -15.17 -12.20 -13.79
CA GLN A 64 -15.27 -12.53 -12.38
C GLN A 64 -13.85 -12.75 -11.78
N CYS A 65 -13.75 -13.11 -10.51
CA CYS A 65 -12.52 -13.12 -9.74
C CYS A 65 -11.35 -13.81 -10.45
N VAL A 66 -11.54 -15.02 -10.97
CA VAL A 66 -10.46 -15.81 -11.57
C VAL A 66 -10.01 -15.34 -12.95
N VAL A 67 -10.80 -14.49 -13.61
CA VAL A 67 -10.39 -13.91 -14.91
C VAL A 67 -9.18 -12.98 -14.72
N CYS A 68 -9.12 -12.26 -13.59
CA CYS A 68 -8.01 -11.37 -13.27
C CYS A 68 -6.96 -12.03 -12.37
N HIS A 69 -7.39 -12.84 -11.40
CA HIS A 69 -6.51 -13.38 -10.36
C HIS A 69 -6.01 -14.81 -10.61
N GLY A 70 -6.55 -15.51 -11.60
CA GLY A 70 -6.34 -16.95 -11.76
C GLY A 70 -7.13 -17.76 -10.73
N ASN A 71 -6.95 -19.08 -10.74
CA ASN A 71 -7.65 -20.01 -9.83
C ASN A 71 -6.67 -20.76 -8.91
N HIS A 72 -5.87 -21.69 -9.41
CA HIS A 72 -4.92 -22.47 -8.60
C HIS A 72 -3.55 -21.80 -8.45
N GLU A 73 -3.18 -20.93 -9.38
CA GLU A 73 -2.03 -20.03 -9.28
C GLU A 73 -2.50 -18.59 -9.04
N ILE A 74 -3.20 -18.39 -7.92
CA ILE A 74 -3.74 -17.07 -7.58
C ILE A 74 -2.58 -16.09 -7.40
N GLN A 75 -2.53 -15.09 -8.28
CA GLN A 75 -1.52 -14.05 -8.23
C GLN A 75 -1.81 -13.09 -7.06
N ARG A 76 -0.73 -12.65 -6.40
CA ARG A 76 -0.84 -11.57 -5.43
C ARG A 76 -1.41 -10.33 -6.12
N ALA A 77 -2.44 -9.73 -5.52
CA ALA A 77 -3.05 -8.53 -6.04
C ALA A 77 -2.00 -7.41 -6.21
N ASN A 78 -1.91 -6.87 -7.42
CA ASN A 78 -1.10 -5.72 -7.78
C ASN A 78 -1.78 -4.96 -8.93
N LEU A 79 -1.31 -3.75 -9.20
CA LEU A 79 -1.92 -2.88 -10.23
C LEU A 79 -1.65 -3.35 -11.67
N ASP A 80 -0.73 -4.30 -11.87
CA ASP A 80 -0.42 -4.84 -13.21
C ASP A 80 -1.50 -5.82 -13.70
N LEU A 81 -2.40 -6.27 -12.81
CA LEU A 81 -3.61 -7.00 -13.22
C LEU A 81 -4.55 -6.14 -14.06
N ILE A 82 -4.50 -4.81 -13.94
CA ILE A 82 -5.25 -3.87 -14.76
C ILE A 82 -4.37 -3.48 -15.95
N ASN A 83 -4.43 -4.26 -17.02
CA ASN A 83 -3.60 -4.06 -18.22
C ASN A 83 -4.42 -4.19 -19.50
N GLU A 84 -3.86 -3.69 -20.60
CA GLU A 84 -4.54 -3.65 -21.89
C GLU A 84 -4.80 -5.06 -22.44
N GLU A 85 -3.85 -5.98 -22.29
CA GLU A 85 -3.97 -7.34 -22.81
C GLU A 85 -5.16 -8.08 -22.20
N ALA A 86 -5.33 -8.00 -20.88
CA ALA A 86 -6.43 -8.64 -20.18
C ALA A 86 -7.78 -7.96 -20.43
N CYS A 87 -7.84 -6.62 -20.35
CA CYS A 87 -9.11 -5.89 -20.45
C CYS A 87 -9.65 -5.84 -21.89
N SER A 88 -8.77 -5.77 -22.91
CA SER A 88 -9.16 -5.65 -24.32
C SER A 88 -9.72 -6.93 -24.91
N GLN A 89 -9.74 -8.04 -24.15
CA GLN A 89 -10.40 -9.28 -24.58
C GLN A 89 -11.93 -9.13 -24.68
N CYS A 90 -12.52 -8.21 -23.93
CA CYS A 90 -13.97 -8.05 -23.86
C CYS A 90 -14.44 -6.63 -24.24
N HIS A 91 -13.66 -5.59 -23.96
CA HIS A 91 -14.02 -4.19 -24.26
C HIS A 91 -12.77 -3.31 -24.39
N SER A 92 -12.93 -2.02 -24.77
CA SER A 92 -11.78 -1.12 -24.87
C SER A 92 -11.14 -0.86 -23.49
N TYR A 93 -9.82 -0.69 -23.48
CA TYR A 93 -9.02 -0.47 -22.27
C TYR A 93 -9.14 0.96 -21.70
N GLU A 94 -9.69 1.91 -22.45
CA GLU A 94 -9.66 3.34 -22.12
C GLU A 94 -10.15 3.66 -20.70
N ARG A 95 -11.29 3.09 -20.30
CA ARG A 95 -11.83 3.31 -18.94
C ARG A 95 -10.96 2.64 -17.85
N ALA A 96 -10.45 1.45 -18.12
CA ALA A 96 -9.56 0.75 -17.21
C ALA A 96 -8.22 1.48 -17.06
N ALA A 97 -7.71 2.12 -18.11
CA ALA A 97 -6.52 2.96 -18.07
C ALA A 97 -6.69 4.16 -17.13
N LEU A 98 -7.86 4.82 -17.14
CA LEU A 98 -8.16 5.93 -16.22
C LEU A 98 -8.23 5.45 -14.76
N ILE A 99 -8.84 4.30 -14.52
CA ILE A 99 -8.88 3.66 -13.20
C ILE A 99 -7.46 3.36 -12.74
N ARG A 100 -6.67 2.66 -13.57
CA ARG A 100 -5.28 2.31 -13.28
C ARG A 100 -4.43 3.53 -12.94
N LEU A 101 -4.57 4.61 -13.69
CA LEU A 101 -3.83 5.85 -13.44
C LEU A 101 -4.10 6.38 -12.02
N SER A 102 -5.37 6.56 -11.64
CA SER A 102 -5.75 7.04 -10.32
C SER A 102 -5.25 6.13 -9.19
N LEU A 103 -5.29 4.82 -9.41
CA LEU A 103 -4.80 3.83 -8.44
C LEU A 103 -3.27 3.88 -8.30
N VAL A 104 -2.52 3.97 -9.41
CA VAL A 104 -1.05 4.05 -9.40
C VAL A 104 -0.57 5.33 -8.71
N GLU A 105 -1.20 6.46 -9.01
CA GLU A 105 -0.87 7.75 -8.35
C GLU A 105 -1.07 7.65 -6.83
N THR A 106 -2.19 7.08 -6.40
CA THR A 106 -2.51 6.93 -4.97
C THR A 106 -1.57 5.95 -4.28
N ASP A 107 -1.31 4.78 -4.87
CA ASP A 107 -0.38 3.79 -4.31
C ASP A 107 1.05 4.35 -4.20
N THR A 108 1.49 5.08 -5.22
CA THR A 108 2.79 5.76 -5.20
C THR A 108 2.87 6.76 -4.06
N MET A 109 1.81 7.55 -3.84
CA MET A 109 1.77 8.52 -2.76
C MET A 109 1.81 7.85 -1.38
N ILE A 110 1.03 6.79 -1.16
CA ILE A 110 1.02 6.02 0.09
C ILE A 110 2.41 5.41 0.34
N THR A 111 2.98 4.73 -0.66
CA THR A 111 4.28 4.05 -0.54
C THR A 111 5.42 5.04 -0.26
N ALA A 112 5.41 6.22 -0.91
CA ALA A 112 6.38 7.26 -0.62
C ALA A 112 6.26 7.76 0.84
N THR A 113 5.02 7.93 1.33
CA THR A 113 4.77 8.37 2.70
C THR A 113 5.20 7.31 3.73
N GLU A 114 4.99 6.02 3.45
CA GLU A 114 5.52 4.92 4.29
C GLU A 114 7.04 5.00 4.42
N GLY A 115 7.74 5.23 3.31
CA GLY A 115 9.19 5.40 3.32
C GLY A 115 9.66 6.63 4.11
N ASP A 116 8.91 7.73 4.05
CA ASP A 116 9.20 8.93 4.84
C ASP A 116 8.99 8.70 6.35
N LEU A 117 7.92 8.01 6.75
CA LEU A 117 7.66 7.67 8.15
C LEU A 117 8.73 6.73 8.70
N GLU A 118 9.09 5.68 7.95
CA GLU A 118 10.19 4.79 8.33
C GLU A 118 11.51 5.53 8.53
N ARG A 119 11.82 6.50 7.66
CA ARG A 119 12.99 7.38 7.80
C ARG A 119 12.94 8.21 9.08
N LEU A 120 11.79 8.83 9.38
CA LEU A 120 11.61 9.64 10.59
C LEU A 120 11.69 8.78 11.86
N TYR A 121 11.08 7.59 11.85
CA TYR A 121 11.19 6.61 12.93
C TYR A 121 12.65 6.27 13.24
N ARG A 122 13.46 5.97 12.22
CA ARG A 122 14.90 5.70 12.38
C ARG A 122 15.69 6.89 12.92
N LEU A 123 15.22 8.11 12.73
CA LEU A 123 15.79 9.32 13.30
C LEU A 123 15.32 9.59 14.74
N GLY A 124 14.44 8.74 15.29
CA GLY A 124 13.94 8.80 16.66
C GLY A 124 12.73 9.71 16.86
N PHE A 125 12.01 10.04 15.79
CA PHE A 125 10.73 10.75 15.89
C PHE A 125 9.60 9.78 16.22
N ALA A 126 8.63 10.24 17.02
CA ALA A 126 7.39 9.51 17.25
C ALA A 126 6.50 9.67 16.00
N VAL A 127 6.20 8.57 15.34
CA VAL A 127 5.42 8.53 14.09
C VAL A 127 4.17 7.66 14.20
N ASP A 128 3.91 7.07 15.37
CA ASP A 128 2.86 6.07 15.59
C ASP A 128 1.48 6.54 15.10
N GLU A 129 1.07 7.77 15.41
CA GLU A 129 -0.23 8.32 14.99
C GLU A 129 -0.31 8.49 13.46
N MET A 130 0.79 8.89 12.82
CA MET A 130 0.87 9.01 11.36
C MET A 130 0.88 7.63 10.68
N GLU A 131 1.55 6.64 11.26
CA GLU A 131 1.56 5.25 10.77
C GLU A 131 0.16 4.63 10.86
N ASP A 132 -0.55 4.80 11.98
CA ASP A 132 -1.92 4.34 12.14
C ASP A 132 -2.87 5.03 11.15
N GLY A 133 -2.72 6.33 10.97
CA GLY A 133 -3.46 7.11 9.97
C GLY A 133 -3.22 6.58 8.55
N LEU A 134 -1.95 6.37 8.18
CA LEU A 134 -1.57 5.87 6.86
C LEU A 134 -2.04 4.42 6.64
N PHE A 135 -1.96 3.56 7.63
CA PHE A 135 -2.49 2.21 7.60
C PHE A 135 -3.99 2.19 7.32
N ASN A 136 -4.76 3.08 7.95
CA ASN A 136 -6.19 3.22 7.69
C ASN A 136 -6.47 3.66 6.24
N GLN A 137 -5.66 4.57 5.68
CA GLN A 137 -5.78 5.00 4.30
C GLN A 137 -5.41 3.87 3.32
N ARG A 138 -4.37 3.09 3.60
CA ARG A 138 -4.03 1.92 2.79
C ARG A 138 -5.16 0.88 2.78
N ASN A 139 -5.80 0.63 3.92
CA ASN A 139 -6.96 -0.26 4.01
C ASN A 139 -8.18 0.28 3.24
N SER A 140 -8.41 1.58 3.27
CA SER A 140 -9.47 2.22 2.47
C SER A 140 -9.17 2.10 0.98
N PHE A 141 -7.94 2.36 0.59
CA PHE A 141 -7.46 2.23 -0.77
C PHE A 141 -7.65 0.81 -1.32
N HIS A 142 -7.33 -0.25 -0.56
CA HIS A 142 -7.52 -1.63 -1.00
C HIS A 142 -8.98 -2.00 -1.30
N ARG A 143 -9.95 -1.30 -0.74
CA ARG A 143 -11.38 -1.54 -1.02
C ARG A 143 -11.85 -0.95 -2.35
N ILE A 144 -11.12 0.05 -2.88
CA ILE A 144 -11.51 0.78 -4.10
C ILE A 144 -11.40 -0.08 -5.36
N PHE A 145 -10.48 -1.04 -5.40
CA PHE A 145 -10.07 -1.76 -6.60
C PHE A 145 -11.19 -2.51 -7.33
N HIS A 146 -12.21 -2.98 -6.61
CA HIS A 146 -13.23 -3.87 -7.17
C HIS A 146 -14.50 -3.12 -7.61
N GLY A 147 -14.55 -1.80 -7.45
CA GLY A 147 -15.69 -0.99 -7.85
C GLY A 147 -15.84 -0.79 -9.36
N VAL A 148 -14.74 -0.84 -10.12
CA VAL A 148 -14.60 -0.74 -11.59
C VAL A 148 -15.44 0.37 -12.24
N ASP A 149 -15.73 1.43 -11.51
CA ASP A 149 -16.38 2.64 -11.97
C ASP A 149 -15.38 3.82 -11.92
N VAL A 150 -15.21 4.50 -13.07
CA VAL A 150 -14.17 5.54 -13.22
C VAL A 150 -14.42 6.72 -12.28
N GLU A 151 -15.64 7.22 -12.22
CA GLU A 151 -15.95 8.42 -11.43
C GLU A 151 -15.87 8.11 -9.93
N ARG A 152 -16.36 6.93 -9.53
CA ARG A 152 -16.28 6.46 -8.16
C ARG A 152 -14.83 6.25 -7.72
N VAL A 153 -14.02 5.54 -8.52
CA VAL A 153 -12.60 5.31 -8.21
C VAL A 153 -11.84 6.62 -8.08
N ARG A 154 -12.08 7.59 -8.98
CA ARG A 154 -11.44 8.91 -8.92
C ARG A 154 -11.84 9.69 -7.66
N ALA A 155 -13.11 9.66 -7.28
CA ALA A 155 -13.58 10.31 -6.07
C ALA A 155 -12.97 9.67 -4.81
N GLU A 156 -13.08 8.34 -4.68
CA GLU A 156 -12.57 7.61 -3.53
C GLU A 156 -11.03 7.69 -3.41
N THR A 157 -10.29 7.68 -4.54
CA THR A 157 -8.83 7.87 -4.52
C THR A 157 -8.47 9.31 -4.15
N ALA A 158 -9.23 10.31 -4.59
CA ALA A 158 -9.00 11.70 -4.20
C ALA A 158 -9.19 11.92 -2.68
N ASP A 159 -10.17 11.26 -2.07
CA ASP A 159 -10.37 11.30 -0.62
C ASP A 159 -9.16 10.68 0.12
N VAL A 160 -8.68 9.53 -0.32
CA VAL A 160 -7.47 8.90 0.23
C VAL A 160 -6.25 9.81 0.06
N GLN A 161 -6.04 10.39 -1.13
CA GLN A 161 -4.94 11.30 -1.40
C GLN A 161 -4.99 12.56 -0.52
N ALA A 162 -6.19 13.08 -0.25
CA ALA A 162 -6.35 14.24 0.64
C ALA A 162 -5.93 13.91 2.08
N GLU A 163 -6.32 12.75 2.61
CA GLU A 163 -5.90 12.33 3.95
C GLU A 163 -4.41 12.01 4.04
N VAL A 164 -3.84 11.31 3.05
CA VAL A 164 -2.39 11.08 2.97
C VAL A 164 -1.64 12.40 2.83
N GLY A 165 -2.21 13.37 2.12
CA GLY A 165 -1.67 14.73 1.98
C GLY A 165 -1.49 15.46 3.31
N LYS A 166 -2.40 15.26 4.28
CA LYS A 166 -2.26 15.81 5.65
C LYS A 166 -1.05 15.20 6.36
N ILE A 167 -0.90 13.88 6.32
CA ILE A 167 0.25 13.19 6.91
C ILE A 167 1.55 13.69 6.28
N ARG A 168 1.59 13.87 4.97
CA ARG A 168 2.76 14.42 4.27
C ARG A 168 3.10 15.84 4.66
N SER A 169 2.09 16.69 4.97
CA SER A 169 2.36 18.02 5.48
C SER A 169 2.99 18.01 6.87
N GLU A 170 2.56 17.11 7.76
CA GLU A 170 3.19 16.90 9.06
C GLU A 170 4.64 16.40 8.93
N VAL A 171 4.90 15.45 8.04
CA VAL A 171 6.26 15.02 7.68
C VAL A 171 7.13 16.18 7.23
N ALA A 172 6.61 17.06 6.36
CA ALA A 172 7.33 18.21 5.86
C ALA A 172 7.67 19.23 6.95
N GLU A 173 6.80 19.43 7.95
CA GLU A 173 7.07 20.27 9.12
C GLU A 173 8.22 19.71 9.98
N ILE A 174 8.22 18.39 10.19
CA ILE A 174 9.32 17.70 10.90
C ILE A 174 10.62 17.86 10.11
N ASP A 175 10.61 17.67 8.80
CA ASP A 175 11.80 17.82 7.96
C ASP A 175 12.34 19.25 8.00
N THR A 176 11.48 20.26 7.99
CA THR A 176 11.88 21.66 8.17
C THR A 176 12.60 21.85 9.51
N THR A 177 12.03 21.32 10.59
CA THR A 177 12.65 21.38 11.93
C THR A 177 14.02 20.69 11.96
N ILE A 178 14.16 19.55 11.28
CA ILE A 178 15.44 18.82 11.16
C ILE A 178 16.48 19.69 10.43
N GLN A 179 16.11 20.35 9.35
CA GLN A 179 17.02 21.22 8.60
C GLN A 179 17.48 22.43 9.42
N GLU A 180 16.56 23.07 10.13
CA GLU A 180 16.89 24.17 11.03
C GLU A 180 17.85 23.75 12.15
N ARG A 181 17.59 22.61 12.80
CA ARG A 181 18.48 22.05 13.84
C ARG A 181 19.86 21.72 13.29
N LYS A 182 19.97 21.17 12.09
CA LYS A 182 21.23 20.90 11.42
C LYS A 182 22.02 22.18 11.16
N LEU A 183 21.35 23.23 10.67
CA LEU A 183 21.95 24.52 10.39
C LEU A 183 22.52 25.14 11.67
N TRP A 184 21.69 25.28 12.71
CA TRP A 184 22.11 25.88 13.98
C TRP A 184 23.17 25.03 14.70
N GLY A 185 23.04 23.71 14.66
CA GLY A 185 24.07 22.79 15.20
C GLY A 185 25.41 22.96 14.50
N SER A 186 25.40 23.13 13.17
CA SER A 186 26.64 23.40 12.40
C SER A 186 27.28 24.72 12.76
N VAL A 187 26.48 25.76 12.96
CA VAL A 187 26.97 27.11 13.41
C VAL A 187 27.62 26.99 14.78
N VAL A 188 26.94 26.36 15.74
CA VAL A 188 27.46 26.17 17.11
C VAL A 188 28.77 25.38 17.09
N LEU A 189 28.81 24.28 16.33
CA LEU A 189 30.03 23.47 16.19
C LEU A 189 31.17 24.29 15.59
N GLY A 190 30.90 25.10 14.57
CA GLY A 190 31.90 26.00 13.97
C GLY A 190 32.47 26.99 14.97
N LEU A 191 31.60 27.56 15.83
CA LEU A 191 32.04 28.50 16.89
C LEU A 191 32.95 27.78 17.93
N PHE A 192 32.63 26.56 18.32
CA PHE A 192 33.49 25.78 19.23
C PHE A 192 34.85 25.46 18.61
N ILE A 193 34.89 25.09 17.34
CA ILE A 193 36.12 24.85 16.62
C ILE A 193 36.97 26.14 16.56
N LEU A 194 36.35 27.26 16.20
CA LEU A 194 37.03 28.57 16.16
C LEU A 194 37.59 28.95 17.54
N ALA A 195 36.79 28.80 18.59
CA ALA A 195 37.26 29.10 19.97
C ALA A 195 38.43 28.20 20.36
N GLY A 196 38.39 26.92 20.00
CA GLY A 196 39.51 25.95 20.22
C GLY A 196 40.80 26.38 19.50
N VAL A 197 40.67 26.81 18.24
CA VAL A 197 41.82 27.32 17.47
C VAL A 197 42.40 28.57 18.10
N ILE A 198 41.59 29.53 18.48
CA ILE A 198 42.03 30.76 19.17
C ILE A 198 42.72 30.42 20.48
N PHE A 199 42.16 29.51 21.28
CA PHE A 199 42.80 29.06 22.53
C PHE A 199 44.18 28.46 22.28
N LEU A 200 44.33 27.60 21.30
CA LEU A 200 45.63 26.99 20.95
C LEU A 200 46.66 28.03 20.47
N LEU A 201 46.20 29.01 19.69
CA LEU A 201 47.08 30.09 19.25
C LEU A 201 47.54 30.98 20.40
N VAL A 202 46.65 31.36 21.29
CA VAL A 202 46.96 32.13 22.50
C VAL A 202 47.89 31.38 23.40
N ARG A 203 47.63 30.09 23.66
CA ARG A 203 48.53 29.23 24.44
C ARG A 203 49.94 29.19 23.86
N LYS A 204 50.02 28.98 22.54
CA LYS A 204 51.35 28.97 21.86
C LYS A 204 52.09 30.30 22.02
N ALA A 205 51.42 31.43 21.90
CA ALA A 205 52.02 32.75 22.07
C ALA A 205 52.57 32.93 23.50
N TYR A 206 51.85 32.48 24.53
CA TYR A 206 52.34 32.53 25.92
C TYR A 206 53.55 31.61 26.14
N GLU A 207 53.54 30.39 25.59
CA GLU A 207 54.70 29.47 25.70
C GLU A 207 55.98 29.99 24.99
N GLU A 208 55.80 30.78 23.91
CA GLU A 208 56.94 31.41 23.23
C GLU A 208 57.49 32.63 24.04
N GLU A 209 56.62 33.37 24.71
CA GLU A 209 57.03 34.50 25.57
C GLU A 209 57.79 34.04 26.82
N GLU A 210 57.40 32.90 27.44
CA GLU A 210 58.13 32.32 28.59
C GLU A 210 59.51 31.75 28.21
N ARG A 211 59.77 31.47 26.94
CA ARG A 211 61.05 30.91 26.47
C ARG A 211 62.08 31.98 26.02
N SER A 212 61.65 33.23 25.87
CA SER A 212 62.52 34.34 25.47
C SER A 212 63.06 35.11 26.68
#